data_a47d94120503d1f45e1132a8e3fe6bc3
#
_entry.id   a47d94120503d1f45e1132a8e3fe6bc3
#
_cell.length_a   1.000
_cell.length_b   1.000
_cell.length_c   1.000
_cell.angle_alpha   90.00
_cell.angle_beta   90.00
_cell.angle_gamma   90.00
#
_symmetry.space_group_name_H-M   'P 1'
#
loop_
_entity.id
_entity.type
_entity.pdbx_description
1 polymer ?
#
loop_
_entity_poly.entity_id
_entity_poly.type
_entity_poly.pdbx_seq_one_letter_code
_entity_poly.pdbx_strand_id
1 'polypeptide(L)'
;MINQSFKIDDEWEKFMSINSDDTSSECDEQDLHSLDTNHEILSADITSDILSDAPKSSXIYISTKTKIAYLNQHIDLNSLFWNIPVAEYAKPGDYVIKKQMKFNSTEIESLQFLKDKLKLEKHYEEYVITHIDNPTGRIKFKDIRKISIGISKKDIMSYRCKQKSAFYNCFVIILRMRVNTTFKEFHVKVFNTGKLEIPGIQNEDTYELLLELVIKILQPYVEETLMFQENSSETVLINSNFNCGFFINREVLYEMLKSKYNIQSIYDPCSYPGIQCKFYYNHDLEIQNGCQISEENKNKHINISLVSFMIFRTGSVLIVGKCDESILLKIYDFLKNILKNEFRHICQINSKPLDNAQLLLKDKKKKIRRKTITVNIN
;
A
#
# COMPACT_ATOMS: atom_id res chain seq x y z
N MET A 1 -26.35 -13.92 10.13
CA MET A 1 -25.23 -13.19 10.73
C MET A 1 -23.89 -13.78 10.33
N ILE A 2 -23.65 -13.89 9.06
CA ILE A 2 -22.34 -14.33 8.51
C ILE A 2 -22.14 -13.53 7.21
N ASN A 3 -21.55 -12.38 7.25
CA ASN A 3 -21.04 -11.73 6.03
C ASN A 3 -20.32 -10.38 6.24
N GLN A 4 -19.98 -10.02 7.49
CA GLN A 4 -19.21 -8.78 7.72
C GLN A 4 -17.70 -9.01 7.91
N SER A 5 -17.30 -10.24 8.15
CA SER A 5 -15.87 -10.56 8.33
C SER A 5 -15.09 -10.52 7.02
N PHE A 6 -15.69 -10.89 5.91
CA PHE A 6 -15.01 -10.98 4.62
C PHE A 6 -14.58 -9.64 3.99
N LYS A 7 -15.28 -8.56 4.29
CA LYS A 7 -14.95 -7.24 3.70
C LYS A 7 -13.70 -6.58 4.30
N ILE A 8 -13.38 -6.89 5.54
CA ILE A 8 -12.22 -6.31 6.23
C ILE A 8 -10.92 -6.90 5.67
N ASP A 9 -10.91 -8.19 5.41
CA ASP A 9 -9.76 -8.88 4.84
C ASP A 9 -9.49 -8.42 3.40
N ASP A 10 -10.53 -8.22 2.59
CA ASP A 10 -10.39 -7.71 1.23
C ASP A 10 -9.80 -6.29 1.18
N GLU A 11 -10.25 -5.40 2.06
CA GLU A 11 -9.71 -4.04 2.16
C GLU A 11 -8.28 -4.04 2.69
N TRP A 12 -7.99 -4.94 3.62
CA TRP A 12 -6.65 -5.11 4.16
C TRP A 12 -5.69 -5.67 3.12
N GLU A 13 -6.10 -6.71 2.38
CA GLU A 13 -5.30 -7.24 1.26
C GLU A 13 -5.09 -6.18 0.19
N LYS A 14 -6.13 -5.38 -0.09
CA LYS A 14 -6.04 -4.26 -1.02
C LYS A 14 -5.04 -3.20 -0.53
N PHE A 15 -5.06 -2.87 0.76
CA PHE A 15 -4.09 -1.97 1.39
C PHE A 15 -2.66 -2.52 1.28
N MET A 16 -2.47 -3.78 1.63
CA MET A 16 -1.15 -4.42 1.58
C MET A 16 -0.63 -4.53 0.15
N SER A 17 -1.51 -4.73 -0.83
CA SER A 17 -1.11 -4.78 -2.24
C SER A 17 -0.71 -3.39 -2.78
N ILE A 18 -1.35 -2.32 -2.28
CA ILE A 18 -1.02 -0.95 -2.68
C ILE A 18 0.32 -0.52 -2.07
N ASN A 19 0.53 -0.78 -0.79
CA ASN A 19 1.74 -0.36 -0.07
C ASN A 19 2.99 -1.15 -0.43
N SER A 20 2.82 -2.34 -0.96
CA SER A 20 3.96 -3.16 -1.33
C SER A 20 4.62 -2.71 -2.64
N ASP A 21 3.98 -1.82 -3.38
CA ASP A 21 4.51 -1.37 -4.66
C ASP A 21 5.29 -0.04 -4.59
N ASP A 22 5.09 0.77 -3.54
CA ASP A 22 5.62 2.14 -3.55
C ASP A 22 6.43 2.59 -2.31
N THR A 23 6.53 1.79 -1.28
CA THR A 23 7.35 2.21 -0.13
C THR A 23 8.72 1.55 -0.15
N SER A 24 9.67 2.21 -0.79
CA SER A 24 11.09 2.04 -0.52
C SER A 24 11.52 2.84 0.73
N SER A 25 10.65 3.01 1.71
CA SER A 25 11.08 3.37 3.05
C SER A 25 11.40 2.05 3.76
N GLU A 26 12.66 1.68 3.64
CA GLU A 26 13.24 0.56 4.35
C GLU A 26 13.10 0.77 5.85
N CYS A 27 12.06 0.20 6.44
CA CYS A 27 12.09 -0.12 7.85
C CYS A 27 12.89 -1.41 7.96
N ASP A 28 14.12 -1.29 8.40
CA ASP A 28 15.00 -2.44 8.66
C ASP A 28 14.36 -3.37 9.70
N GLU A 29 13.68 -4.41 9.22
CA GLU A 29 13.31 -5.57 10.01
C GLU A 29 14.46 -6.59 9.98
N GLN A 30 15.62 -6.20 10.46
CA GLN A 30 16.69 -7.15 10.77
C GLN A 30 17.14 -6.86 12.19
N ASP A 31 16.68 -7.69 13.08
CA ASP A 31 17.22 -8.13 14.37
C ASP A 31 16.11 -8.45 15.36
N LEU A 32 15.29 -9.45 15.01
CA LEU A 32 14.29 -10.00 15.91
C LEU A 32 14.44 -11.52 16.06
N HIS A 33 15.70 -11.99 16.21
CA HIS A 33 15.92 -13.33 16.74
C HIS A 33 17.07 -13.28 17.74
N SER A 34 16.72 -13.62 18.93
CA SER A 34 17.49 -13.80 20.16
C SER A 34 17.51 -12.59 21.10
N LEU A 35 16.64 -12.63 22.05
CA LEU A 35 16.98 -12.25 23.44
C LEU A 35 15.93 -12.85 24.38
N ASP A 36 16.43 -13.71 25.23
CA ASP A 36 15.72 -14.45 26.27
C ASP A 36 14.93 -13.60 27.28
N THR A 37 13.83 -14.17 27.67
CA THR A 37 12.98 -13.78 28.78
C THR A 37 13.73 -13.78 30.12
N ASN A 38 13.88 -12.62 30.74
CA ASN A 38 14.01 -12.53 32.19
C ASN A 38 13.15 -11.34 32.66
N HIS A 39 12.02 -11.67 33.22
CA HIS A 39 11.16 -10.74 33.97
C HIS A 39 11.75 -10.48 35.33
N GLU A 40 12.32 -9.31 35.54
CA GLU A 40 12.47 -8.75 36.88
C GLU A 40 11.54 -7.54 37.01
N ILE A 41 10.57 -7.69 37.90
CA ILE A 41 9.63 -6.63 38.29
C ILE A 41 10.41 -5.68 39.20
N LEU A 42 10.80 -4.52 38.68
CA LEU A 42 11.31 -3.43 39.52
C LEU A 42 10.16 -2.50 39.89
N SER A 43 10.08 -2.23 41.18
CA SER A 43 9.02 -1.48 41.87
C SER A 43 8.73 -0.10 41.23
N ALA A 44 7.45 0.23 41.22
CA ALA A 44 6.86 1.36 40.51
C ALA A 44 7.18 2.76 41.04
N ASP A 45 7.97 2.87 42.12
CA ASP A 45 8.07 4.15 42.86
C ASP A 45 9.23 5.08 42.48
N ILE A 46 10.14 4.65 41.59
CA ILE A 46 11.32 5.50 41.25
C ILE A 46 11.15 6.25 39.91
N THR A 47 10.10 5.95 39.17
CA THR A 47 9.96 6.45 37.77
C THR A 47 9.07 7.69 37.61
N SER A 48 8.38 8.13 38.67
CA SER A 48 7.39 9.22 38.56
C SER A 48 7.98 10.61 38.28
N ASP A 49 9.23 10.85 38.68
CA ASP A 49 9.84 12.20 38.56
C ASP A 49 10.67 12.43 37.30
N ILE A 50 10.91 11.38 36.51
CA ILE A 50 11.79 11.48 35.32
C ILE A 50 11.02 11.80 34.03
N LEU A 51 9.72 11.52 33.97
CA LEU A 51 8.89 11.76 32.79
C LEU A 51 8.05 13.03 32.93
N SER A 52 8.67 14.20 32.72
CA SER A 52 7.94 15.47 32.90
C SER A 52 6.90 15.72 31.79
N ASP A 53 7.25 15.57 30.52
CA ASP A 53 6.36 15.88 29.39
C ASP A 53 6.56 14.95 28.20
N ALA A 54 5.49 14.69 27.45
CA ALA A 54 5.55 13.91 26.23
C ALA A 54 6.38 14.63 25.16
N PRO A 55 7.27 13.91 24.47
CA PRO A 55 8.02 14.48 23.34
C PRO A 55 7.06 15.04 22.27
N LYS A 56 7.53 16.03 21.51
CA LYS A 56 6.77 16.63 20.42
C LYS A 56 6.67 15.65 19.25
N SER A 57 5.45 15.34 18.83
CA SER A 57 5.22 14.54 17.64
C SER A 57 5.67 15.26 16.37
N SER A 58 6.12 14.49 15.38
CA SER A 58 6.45 15.07 14.07
C SER A 58 5.22 15.59 13.33
N UNK A 59 5.24 16.32 12.43
CA UNK A 59 4.28 16.68 11.62
C UNK A 59 3.88 15.53 10.90
N ILE A 60 2.71 15.58 10.34
CA ILE A 60 2.22 14.53 9.46
C ILE A 60 2.83 14.66 8.06
N TYR A 61 3.21 13.53 7.48
CA TYR A 61 3.79 13.48 6.14
C TYR A 61 2.89 12.61 5.25
N ILE A 62 2.37 13.18 4.16
CA ILE A 62 1.62 12.42 3.15
C ILE A 62 2.66 11.76 2.22
N SER A 63 2.79 10.44 2.32
CA SER A 63 3.77 9.70 1.53
C SER A 63 3.27 9.48 0.10
N THR A 64 2.03 9.06 -0.08
CA THR A 64 1.44 8.85 -1.41
C THR A 64 -0.07 9.08 -1.42
N LYS A 65 -0.56 9.45 -2.60
CA LYS A 65 -1.99 9.49 -2.92
C LYS A 65 -2.27 8.53 -4.07
N THR A 66 -3.38 7.82 -3.99
CA THR A 66 -3.90 7.05 -5.13
C THR A 66 -4.97 7.89 -5.81
N LYS A 67 -4.77 8.17 -7.07
CA LYS A 67 -5.70 8.90 -7.92
C LYS A 67 -6.53 7.92 -8.75
N ILE A 68 -7.79 8.26 -8.97
CA ILE A 68 -8.67 7.59 -9.92
C ILE A 68 -9.04 8.55 -11.03
N ALA A 69 -9.09 8.05 -12.25
CA ALA A 69 -9.66 8.74 -13.41
C ALA A 69 -10.52 7.74 -14.19
N TYR A 70 -11.40 8.25 -15.02
CA TYR A 70 -12.28 7.43 -15.85
C TYR A 70 -12.13 7.83 -17.31
N LEU A 71 -11.87 6.84 -18.15
CA LEU A 71 -11.96 7.00 -19.60
C LEU A 71 -13.44 7.04 -20.03
N ASN A 72 -13.69 7.62 -21.19
CA ASN A 72 -15.02 7.82 -21.75
C ASN A 72 -15.68 6.53 -22.28
N GLN A 73 -14.98 5.38 -22.22
CA GLN A 73 -15.48 4.14 -22.82
C GLN A 73 -14.90 2.90 -22.13
N HIS A 74 -15.52 1.76 -22.39
CA HIS A 74 -15.02 0.45 -21.97
C HIS A 74 -13.78 0.06 -22.75
N ILE A 75 -12.92 -0.73 -22.13
CA ILE A 75 -11.62 -1.10 -22.67
C ILE A 75 -11.49 -2.62 -22.74
N ASP A 76 -11.09 -3.12 -23.91
CA ASP A 76 -10.72 -4.54 -24.07
C ASP A 76 -9.30 -4.75 -23.56
N LEU A 77 -9.22 -5.21 -22.32
CA LEU A 77 -7.92 -5.43 -21.64
C LEU A 77 -7.08 -6.49 -22.33
N ASN A 78 -7.70 -7.52 -22.90
CA ASN A 78 -7.00 -8.62 -23.55
C ASN A 78 -6.30 -8.11 -24.83
N SER A 79 -7.04 -7.38 -25.65
CA SER A 79 -6.50 -6.75 -26.86
C SER A 79 -5.35 -5.81 -26.50
N LEU A 80 -5.53 -4.93 -25.52
CA LEU A 80 -4.49 -3.99 -25.07
C LEU A 80 -3.25 -4.72 -24.58
N PHE A 81 -3.43 -5.77 -23.78
CA PHE A 81 -2.29 -6.50 -23.19
C PHE A 81 -1.36 -7.02 -24.28
N TRP A 82 -1.93 -7.62 -25.34
CA TRP A 82 -1.10 -8.22 -26.40
C TRP A 82 -0.53 -7.18 -27.36
N ASN A 83 -1.23 -6.10 -27.63
CA ASN A 83 -0.85 -5.11 -28.66
C ASN A 83 0.08 -4.00 -28.16
N ILE A 84 -0.02 -3.59 -26.88
CA ILE A 84 0.86 -2.54 -26.34
C ILE A 84 2.30 -3.06 -26.26
N PRO A 85 3.27 -2.42 -26.94
CA PRO A 85 4.65 -2.87 -26.89
C PRO A 85 5.32 -2.51 -25.56
N VAL A 86 6.26 -3.33 -25.15
CA VAL A 86 7.11 -3.11 -23.97
C VAL A 86 8.50 -2.71 -24.43
N ALA A 87 8.99 -1.55 -23.99
CA ALA A 87 10.33 -1.09 -24.32
C ALA A 87 11.38 -1.81 -23.47
N GLU A 88 12.55 -2.01 -24.04
CA GLU A 88 13.69 -2.54 -23.30
C GLU A 88 14.07 -1.58 -22.16
N TYR A 89 14.42 -2.15 -21.01
CA TYR A 89 14.66 -1.36 -19.79
C TYR A 89 15.75 -0.30 -19.98
N ALA A 90 16.79 -0.64 -20.73
CA ALA A 90 17.93 0.26 -20.97
C ALA A 90 17.62 1.41 -21.95
N LYS A 91 16.54 1.31 -22.74
CA LYS A 91 16.17 2.33 -23.73
C LYS A 91 15.61 3.58 -23.03
N PRO A 92 16.26 4.75 -23.12
CA PRO A 92 15.73 5.95 -22.47
C PRO A 92 14.48 6.47 -23.19
N GLY A 93 13.53 7.01 -22.41
CA GLY A 93 12.29 7.58 -22.95
C GLY A 93 11.07 7.27 -22.13
N ASP A 94 9.95 7.83 -22.55
CA ASP A 94 8.65 7.68 -21.92
C ASP A 94 7.92 6.48 -22.55
N TYR A 95 8.02 5.34 -21.91
CA TYR A 95 7.55 4.05 -22.47
C TYR A 95 6.87 3.18 -21.42
N VAL A 96 6.08 2.22 -21.90
CA VAL A 96 5.70 1.04 -21.13
C VAL A 96 6.94 0.15 -20.99
N ILE A 97 7.38 -0.10 -19.75
CA ILE A 97 8.55 -0.94 -19.48
C ILE A 97 8.16 -2.31 -18.94
N LYS A 98 6.93 -2.44 -18.43
CA LYS A 98 6.39 -3.72 -17.96
C LYS A 98 4.86 -3.68 -18.01
N LYS A 99 4.27 -4.82 -18.30
CA LYS A 99 2.81 -4.99 -18.28
C LYS A 99 2.47 -6.31 -17.58
N GLN A 100 1.35 -6.33 -16.86
CA GLN A 100 0.93 -7.49 -16.08
C GLN A 100 -0.57 -7.67 -16.16
N MET A 101 -1.03 -8.92 -16.32
CA MET A 101 -2.45 -9.24 -16.29
C MET A 101 -2.65 -10.67 -15.83
N LYS A 102 -3.84 -10.94 -15.29
CA LYS A 102 -4.28 -12.27 -14.87
C LYS A 102 -5.12 -12.88 -15.99
N PHE A 103 -4.75 -14.07 -16.41
CA PHE A 103 -5.45 -14.82 -17.45
C PHE A 103 -6.16 -16.01 -16.82
N ASN A 104 -7.37 -16.25 -17.28
CA ASN A 104 -8.19 -17.39 -16.86
C ASN A 104 -8.53 -18.20 -18.12
N SER A 105 -7.93 -19.38 -18.25
CA SER A 105 -8.17 -20.32 -19.35
C SER A 105 -9.06 -21.45 -18.85
N THR A 106 -10.24 -21.59 -19.49
CA THR A 106 -11.19 -22.65 -19.19
C THR A 106 -11.05 -23.86 -20.12
N GLU A 107 -10.19 -23.73 -21.13
CA GLU A 107 -9.89 -24.77 -22.13
C GLU A 107 -8.40 -24.86 -22.37
N ILE A 108 -7.94 -26.03 -22.75
CA ILE A 108 -6.51 -26.32 -23.02
C ILE A 108 -5.98 -25.45 -24.16
N GLU A 109 -6.80 -25.26 -25.18
CA GLU A 109 -6.48 -24.48 -26.38
C GLU A 109 -6.20 -23.00 -26.01
N SER A 110 -6.98 -22.44 -25.10
CA SER A 110 -6.77 -21.06 -24.59
C SER A 110 -5.43 -20.93 -23.88
N LEU A 111 -5.05 -21.92 -23.09
CA LEU A 111 -3.74 -21.95 -22.40
C LEU A 111 -2.61 -22.11 -23.42
N GLN A 112 -2.79 -22.97 -24.42
CA GLN A 112 -1.77 -23.18 -25.45
C GLN A 112 -1.55 -21.88 -26.26
N PHE A 113 -2.62 -21.22 -26.66
CA PHE A 113 -2.55 -19.92 -27.34
C PHE A 113 -1.75 -18.87 -26.52
N LEU A 114 -2.05 -18.81 -25.22
CA LEU A 114 -1.33 -17.93 -24.29
C LEU A 114 0.18 -18.25 -24.29
N LYS A 115 0.54 -19.52 -24.15
CA LYS A 115 1.94 -19.97 -24.16
C LYS A 115 2.65 -19.64 -25.48
N ASP A 116 1.96 -19.82 -26.59
CA ASP A 116 2.53 -19.53 -27.91
C ASP A 116 2.79 -18.04 -28.11
N LYS A 117 1.89 -17.18 -27.62
CA LYS A 117 2.11 -15.72 -27.59
C LYS A 117 3.34 -15.38 -26.74
N LEU A 118 3.50 -16.01 -25.57
CA LEU A 118 4.62 -15.72 -24.67
C LEU A 118 5.99 -16.11 -25.25
N LYS A 119 6.05 -17.14 -26.08
CA LYS A 119 7.32 -17.52 -26.77
C LYS A 119 7.89 -16.41 -27.64
N LEU A 120 7.06 -15.46 -28.07
CA LEU A 120 7.48 -14.33 -28.89
C LEU A 120 8.07 -13.17 -28.07
N GLU A 121 7.93 -13.22 -26.74
CA GLU A 121 8.35 -12.15 -25.84
C GLU A 121 9.77 -12.43 -25.29
N LYS A 122 10.60 -11.40 -25.29
CA LYS A 122 12.01 -11.50 -24.82
C LYS A 122 12.10 -11.74 -23.31
N HIS A 123 11.27 -11.07 -22.52
CA HIS A 123 11.30 -11.13 -21.05
C HIS A 123 9.89 -11.27 -20.54
N TYR A 124 9.57 -12.44 -20.01
CA TYR A 124 8.28 -12.67 -19.38
C TYR A 124 8.40 -13.57 -18.16
N GLU A 125 7.44 -13.47 -17.27
CA GLU A 125 7.29 -14.32 -16.10
C GLU A 125 5.87 -14.84 -16.03
N GLU A 126 5.74 -16.13 -15.72
CA GLU A 126 4.46 -16.78 -15.48
C GLU A 126 4.37 -17.17 -13.99
N TYR A 127 3.28 -16.80 -13.36
CA TYR A 127 2.96 -17.28 -12.01
C TYR A 127 1.61 -18.00 -12.05
N VAL A 128 1.66 -19.34 -11.87
CA VAL A 128 0.46 -20.18 -11.87
C VAL A 128 -0.22 -20.07 -10.51
N ILE A 129 -1.46 -19.55 -10.50
CA ILE A 129 -2.28 -19.40 -9.29
C ILE A 129 -3.09 -20.68 -9.05
N THR A 130 -3.69 -21.20 -10.13
CA THR A 130 -4.49 -22.41 -10.10
C THR A 130 -4.27 -23.15 -11.41
N HIS A 131 -4.07 -24.46 -11.34
CA HIS A 131 -4.04 -25.32 -12.52
C HIS A 131 -4.76 -26.63 -12.17
N ILE A 132 -5.85 -26.89 -12.90
CA ILE A 132 -6.65 -28.10 -12.78
C ILE A 132 -6.72 -28.73 -14.17
N ASP A 133 -6.31 -29.97 -14.27
CA ASP A 133 -6.48 -30.79 -15.46
C ASP A 133 -6.94 -32.16 -14.99
N ASN A 134 -8.26 -32.33 -14.94
CA ASN A 134 -8.89 -33.56 -14.43
C ASN A 134 -10.13 -33.88 -15.26
N PRO A 135 -9.96 -34.63 -16.35
CA PRO A 135 -11.08 -34.94 -17.28
C PRO A 135 -12.29 -35.64 -16.64
N THR A 136 -12.09 -36.32 -15.51
CA THR A 136 -13.15 -37.05 -14.79
C THR A 136 -13.76 -36.22 -13.65
N GLY A 137 -13.16 -35.06 -13.33
CA GLY A 137 -13.60 -34.22 -12.22
C GLY A 137 -14.79 -33.32 -12.57
N ARG A 138 -15.33 -32.71 -11.53
CA ARG A 138 -16.40 -31.69 -11.68
C ARG A 138 -15.93 -30.50 -12.53
N ILE A 139 -14.67 -30.08 -12.30
CA ILE A 139 -14.01 -29.08 -13.14
C ILE A 139 -12.99 -29.83 -13.98
N LYS A 140 -13.23 -29.94 -15.27
CA LYS A 140 -12.38 -30.70 -16.20
C LYS A 140 -11.06 -30.01 -16.45
N PHE A 141 -11.11 -28.68 -16.68
CA PHE A 141 -9.93 -27.87 -16.92
C PHE A 141 -10.14 -26.45 -16.39
N LYS A 142 -9.12 -25.93 -15.74
CA LYS A 142 -9.07 -24.52 -15.31
C LYS A 142 -7.62 -24.12 -15.08
N ASP A 143 -7.19 -23.06 -15.74
CA ASP A 143 -5.87 -22.50 -15.51
C ASP A 143 -5.98 -21.01 -15.24
N ILE A 144 -5.48 -20.58 -14.10
CA ILE A 144 -5.42 -19.16 -13.72
C ILE A 144 -3.95 -18.83 -13.49
N ARG A 145 -3.43 -17.90 -14.27
CA ARG A 145 -2.04 -17.43 -14.10
C ARG A 145 -1.90 -15.94 -14.29
N LYS A 146 -0.95 -15.37 -13.58
CA LYS A 146 -0.50 -14.00 -13.77
C LYS A 146 0.66 -14.02 -14.75
N ILE A 147 0.54 -13.19 -15.79
CA ILE A 147 1.58 -12.99 -16.79
C ILE A 147 2.17 -11.60 -16.59
N SER A 148 3.49 -11.52 -16.61
CA SER A 148 4.24 -10.26 -16.57
C SER A 148 5.19 -10.24 -17.76
N ILE A 149 5.17 -9.18 -18.57
CA ILE A 149 6.07 -8.98 -19.71
C ILE A 149 6.86 -7.71 -19.48
N GLY A 150 8.18 -7.78 -19.58
CA GLY A 150 9.06 -6.65 -19.36
C GLY A 150 9.70 -6.63 -17.98
N ILE A 151 10.51 -5.61 -17.71
CA ILE A 151 11.33 -5.48 -16.50
C ILE A 151 11.13 -4.08 -15.92
N SER A 152 10.88 -3.99 -14.59
CA SER A 152 10.82 -2.73 -13.85
C SER A 152 12.02 -2.59 -12.91
N LYS A 153 12.23 -1.38 -12.41
CA LYS A 153 13.26 -1.10 -11.39
C LYS A 153 13.14 -2.03 -10.19
N LYS A 154 11.91 -2.33 -9.79
CA LYS A 154 11.64 -3.21 -8.66
C LYS A 154 12.15 -4.63 -8.91
N ASP A 155 11.98 -5.18 -10.09
CA ASP A 155 12.47 -6.51 -10.44
C ASP A 155 14.01 -6.57 -10.36
N ILE A 156 14.65 -5.49 -10.73
CA ILE A 156 16.11 -5.35 -10.71
C ILE A 156 16.62 -5.20 -9.27
N MET A 157 15.97 -4.37 -8.46
CA MET A 157 16.46 -3.97 -7.14
C MET A 157 16.04 -4.94 -6.03
N SER A 158 14.90 -5.61 -6.18
CA SER A 158 14.36 -6.49 -5.15
C SER A 158 14.90 -7.91 -5.28
N TYR A 159 15.47 -8.42 -4.21
CA TYR A 159 15.87 -9.83 -4.10
C TYR A 159 14.83 -10.66 -3.31
N ARG A 160 13.83 -10.03 -2.74
CA ARG A 160 12.75 -10.71 -2.00
C ARG A 160 11.57 -10.93 -2.94
N CYS A 161 11.43 -12.15 -3.40
CA CYS A 161 10.32 -12.55 -4.28
C CYS A 161 9.09 -12.93 -3.47
N LYS A 162 8.36 -11.96 -2.96
CA LYS A 162 6.98 -12.22 -2.52
C LYS A 162 6.09 -12.22 -3.76
N GLN A 163 5.62 -13.40 -4.11
CA GLN A 163 4.67 -13.54 -5.20
C GLN A 163 3.32 -12.98 -4.76
N LYS A 164 2.80 -12.05 -5.52
CA LYS A 164 1.54 -11.38 -5.22
C LYS A 164 0.46 -11.83 -6.19
N SER A 165 -0.73 -12.00 -5.66
CA SER A 165 -1.91 -12.22 -6.49
C SER A 165 -2.17 -11.01 -7.40
N ALA A 166 -2.81 -11.23 -8.53
CA ALA A 166 -3.25 -10.18 -9.41
C ALA A 166 -4.78 -10.05 -9.32
N PHE A 167 -5.28 -8.82 -9.46
CA PHE A 167 -6.71 -8.56 -9.49
C PHE A 167 -7.33 -9.10 -10.79
N TYR A 168 -8.58 -9.50 -10.71
CA TYR A 168 -9.39 -9.78 -11.90
C TYR A 168 -9.79 -8.47 -12.59
N ASN A 169 -10.03 -8.53 -13.88
CA ASN A 169 -10.50 -7.40 -14.70
C ASN A 169 -9.59 -6.17 -14.61
N CYS A 170 -8.31 -6.39 -14.39
CA CYS A 170 -7.32 -5.33 -14.25
C CYS A 170 -6.06 -5.66 -15.07
N PHE A 171 -5.66 -4.71 -15.88
CA PHE A 171 -4.43 -4.72 -16.64
C PHE A 171 -3.50 -3.67 -16.03
N VAL A 172 -2.34 -4.08 -15.56
CA VAL A 172 -1.36 -3.16 -14.95
C VAL A 172 -0.30 -2.82 -15.99
N ILE A 173 -0.09 -1.53 -16.19
CA ILE A 173 1.00 -0.99 -17.02
C ILE A 173 1.98 -0.30 -16.07
N ILE A 174 3.26 -0.60 -16.20
CA ILE A 174 4.32 0.18 -15.54
C ILE A 174 4.91 1.10 -16.58
N LEU A 175 4.66 2.39 -16.40
CA LEU A 175 5.10 3.47 -17.29
C LEU A 175 6.34 4.12 -16.70
N ARG A 176 7.35 4.27 -17.52
CA ARG A 176 8.48 5.14 -17.18
C ARG A 176 8.27 6.47 -17.88
N MET A 177 8.35 7.54 -17.12
CA MET A 177 8.14 8.91 -17.60
C MET A 177 9.22 9.83 -17.03
N ARG A 178 9.68 10.76 -17.83
CA ARG A 178 10.62 11.79 -17.37
C ARG A 178 9.85 12.83 -16.56
N VAL A 179 10.26 13.00 -15.31
CA VAL A 179 9.75 14.05 -14.43
C VAL A 179 10.94 14.97 -14.10
N ASN A 180 10.91 16.18 -14.62
CA ASN A 180 12.06 17.11 -14.57
C ASN A 180 13.31 16.46 -15.21
N THR A 181 14.35 16.22 -14.45
CA THR A 181 15.62 15.67 -14.91
C THR A 181 15.77 14.16 -14.71
N THR A 182 14.80 13.50 -14.06
CA THR A 182 14.89 12.08 -13.72
C THR A 182 13.74 11.26 -14.29
N PHE A 183 14.01 9.99 -14.55
CA PHE A 183 12.96 9.04 -14.93
C PHE A 183 12.33 8.42 -13.67
N LYS A 184 11.01 8.43 -13.63
CA LYS A 184 10.22 7.78 -12.59
C LYS A 184 9.32 6.71 -13.20
N GLU A 185 9.03 5.67 -12.42
CA GLU A 185 8.12 4.59 -12.80
C GLU A 185 6.77 4.79 -12.12
N PHE A 186 5.70 4.67 -12.89
CA PHE A 186 4.32 4.82 -12.42
C PHE A 186 3.55 3.55 -12.74
N HIS A 187 2.82 3.06 -11.77
CA HIS A 187 1.91 1.92 -11.91
C HIS A 187 0.53 2.44 -12.28
N VAL A 188 0.03 2.03 -13.43
CA VAL A 188 -1.32 2.40 -13.88
C VAL A 188 -2.14 1.12 -14.00
N LYS A 189 -3.16 0.98 -13.17
CA LYS A 189 -4.12 -0.12 -13.25
C LYS A 189 -5.27 0.33 -14.14
N VAL A 190 -5.47 -0.39 -15.23
CA VAL A 190 -6.54 -0.13 -16.20
C VAL A 190 -7.60 -1.22 -16.02
N PHE A 191 -8.83 -0.80 -15.79
CA PHE A 191 -9.96 -1.71 -15.65
C PHE A 191 -10.81 -1.72 -16.93
N ASN A 192 -11.50 -2.82 -17.18
CA ASN A 192 -12.35 -2.96 -18.37
C ASN A 192 -13.46 -1.90 -18.48
N THR A 193 -13.86 -1.32 -17.35
CA THR A 193 -14.86 -0.24 -17.31
C THR A 193 -14.32 1.13 -17.76
N GLY A 194 -13.03 1.21 -18.07
CA GLY A 194 -12.35 2.50 -18.35
C GLY A 194 -11.83 3.20 -17.10
N LYS A 195 -12.05 2.64 -15.92
CA LYS A 195 -11.50 3.17 -14.68
C LYS A 195 -9.98 2.99 -14.66
N LEU A 196 -9.27 4.02 -14.21
CA LEU A 196 -7.83 3.97 -13.94
C LEU A 196 -7.57 4.17 -12.46
N GLU A 197 -6.68 3.38 -11.88
CA GLU A 197 -6.14 3.61 -10.53
C GLU A 197 -4.64 3.82 -10.63
N ILE A 198 -4.16 4.93 -10.10
CA ILE A 198 -2.77 5.35 -10.20
C ILE A 198 -2.24 5.66 -8.79
N PRO A 199 -1.58 4.70 -8.13
CA PRO A 199 -0.96 4.95 -6.83
C PRO A 199 0.36 5.70 -6.96
N GLY A 200 0.80 6.34 -5.88
CA GLY A 200 2.12 6.95 -5.78
C GLY A 200 2.22 8.37 -6.33
N ILE A 201 1.08 9.03 -6.56
CA ILE A 201 1.06 10.42 -7.06
C ILE A 201 1.40 11.37 -5.90
N GLN A 202 2.34 12.27 -6.13
CA GLN A 202 2.77 13.27 -5.14
C GLN A 202 2.30 14.69 -5.49
N ASN A 203 2.18 15.01 -6.79
CA ASN A 203 1.70 16.33 -7.21
C ASN A 203 0.81 16.26 -8.44
N GLU A 204 0.01 17.29 -8.64
CA GLU A 204 -1.01 17.35 -9.72
C GLU A 204 -0.36 17.48 -11.10
N ASP A 205 0.68 18.28 -11.26
CA ASP A 205 1.36 18.48 -12.57
C ASP A 205 1.86 17.13 -13.12
N THR A 206 2.49 16.32 -12.24
CA THR A 206 2.96 14.98 -12.63
C THR A 206 1.77 14.08 -13.01
N TYR A 207 0.65 14.22 -12.30
CA TYR A 207 -0.56 13.44 -12.58
C TYR A 207 -1.13 13.78 -13.96
N GLU A 208 -1.25 15.07 -14.27
CA GLU A 208 -1.74 15.52 -15.59
C GLU A 208 -0.88 15.01 -16.74
N LEU A 209 0.45 15.16 -16.63
CA LEU A 209 1.39 14.64 -17.61
C LEU A 209 1.26 13.12 -17.79
N LEU A 210 1.05 12.42 -16.68
CA LEU A 210 0.88 10.96 -16.73
C LEU A 210 -0.42 10.57 -17.43
N LEU A 211 -1.51 11.29 -17.19
CA LEU A 211 -2.79 11.05 -17.89
C LEU A 211 -2.66 11.26 -19.39
N GLU A 212 -1.97 12.33 -19.82
CA GLU A 212 -1.68 12.57 -21.26
C GLU A 212 -0.88 11.41 -21.86
N LEU A 213 0.13 10.94 -21.15
CA LEU A 213 0.95 9.81 -21.61
C LEU A 213 0.12 8.52 -21.70
N VAL A 214 -0.79 8.27 -20.76
CA VAL A 214 -1.68 7.11 -20.80
C VAL A 214 -2.57 7.15 -22.05
N ILE A 215 -3.19 8.29 -22.35
CA ILE A 215 -4.01 8.44 -23.57
C ILE A 215 -3.14 8.14 -24.81
N LYS A 216 -1.96 8.75 -24.90
CA LYS A 216 -1.04 8.56 -26.03
C LYS A 216 -0.66 7.09 -26.25
N ILE A 217 -0.52 6.33 -25.16
CA ILE A 217 -0.16 4.91 -25.23
C ILE A 217 -1.35 4.05 -25.63
N LEU A 218 -2.54 4.33 -25.10
CA LEU A 218 -3.73 3.51 -25.32
C LEU A 218 -4.41 3.80 -26.67
N GLN A 219 -4.41 5.05 -27.12
CA GLN A 219 -5.17 5.52 -28.30
C GLN A 219 -4.93 4.68 -29.57
N PRO A 220 -3.68 4.27 -29.91
CA PRO A 220 -3.44 3.50 -31.14
C PRO A 220 -4.17 2.14 -31.20
N TYR A 221 -4.65 1.66 -30.07
CA TYR A 221 -5.27 0.32 -29.93
C TYR A 221 -6.75 0.38 -29.61
N VAL A 222 -7.35 1.58 -29.71
CA VAL A 222 -8.78 1.82 -29.42
C VAL A 222 -9.34 2.65 -30.58
N GLU A 223 -10.46 2.21 -31.13
CA GLU A 223 -11.04 2.82 -32.33
C GLU A 223 -11.57 4.23 -32.12
N GLU A 224 -12.31 4.42 -30.99
CA GLU A 224 -12.89 5.71 -30.65
C GLU A 224 -11.88 6.62 -29.95
N THR A 225 -12.05 7.92 -30.08
CA THR A 225 -11.21 8.90 -29.42
C THR A 225 -11.30 8.75 -27.91
N LEU A 226 -10.18 8.47 -27.26
CA LEU A 226 -10.06 8.38 -25.81
C LEU A 226 -9.98 9.76 -25.19
N MET A 227 -10.78 9.98 -24.18
CA MET A 227 -10.78 11.18 -23.36
C MET A 227 -11.04 10.80 -21.91
N PHE A 228 -10.58 11.61 -20.98
CA PHE A 228 -11.00 11.46 -19.60
C PHE A 228 -12.33 12.16 -19.39
N GLN A 229 -13.20 11.55 -18.60
CA GLN A 229 -14.47 12.16 -18.21
C GLN A 229 -14.16 13.37 -17.32
N GLU A 230 -14.77 14.49 -17.62
CA GLU A 230 -14.60 15.74 -16.87
C GLU A 230 -15.05 15.55 -15.43
N ASN A 231 -14.29 16.12 -14.51
CA ASN A 231 -14.55 16.10 -13.06
C ASN A 231 -14.60 14.68 -12.45
N SER A 232 -14.05 13.69 -13.15
CA SER A 232 -14.03 12.31 -12.68
C SER A 232 -12.77 11.95 -11.88
N SER A 233 -11.77 12.85 -11.88
CA SER A 233 -10.53 12.61 -11.12
C SER A 233 -10.78 12.81 -9.63
N GLU A 234 -10.49 11.78 -8.84
CA GLU A 234 -10.62 11.85 -7.38
C GLU A 234 -9.41 11.23 -6.69
N THR A 235 -9.06 11.78 -5.53
CA THR A 235 -8.10 11.13 -4.63
C THR A 235 -8.86 10.10 -3.79
N VAL A 236 -8.52 8.84 -3.96
CA VAL A 236 -9.26 7.75 -3.32
C VAL A 236 -8.58 7.25 -2.06
N LEU A 237 -7.27 7.25 -2.05
CA LEU A 237 -6.54 6.75 -0.88
C LEU A 237 -5.36 7.66 -0.58
N ILE A 238 -5.30 8.16 0.66
CA ILE A 238 -4.14 8.87 1.17
C ILE A 238 -3.37 7.93 2.10
N ASN A 239 -2.07 7.83 1.89
CA ASN A 239 -1.15 7.13 2.78
C ASN A 239 -0.27 8.18 3.45
N SER A 240 -0.28 8.21 4.76
CA SER A 240 0.44 9.21 5.54
C SER A 240 1.06 8.61 6.79
N ASN A 241 2.03 9.31 7.36
CA ASN A 241 2.66 8.86 8.59
C ASN A 241 3.15 10.04 9.43
N PHE A 242 3.31 9.77 10.74
CA PHE A 242 3.99 10.66 11.67
C PHE A 242 4.66 9.81 12.76
N ASN A 243 5.47 10.45 13.60
CA ASN A 243 6.10 9.77 14.74
C ASN A 243 5.80 10.55 16.02
N CYS A 244 5.39 9.85 17.07
CA CYS A 244 5.07 10.47 18.36
C CYS A 244 6.30 10.85 19.18
N GLY A 245 7.49 10.39 18.81
CA GLY A 245 8.75 10.79 19.47
C GLY A 245 9.21 9.86 20.59
N PHE A 246 8.49 8.76 20.86
CA PHE A 246 8.84 7.82 21.92
C PHE A 246 8.45 6.38 21.58
N PHE A 247 9.08 5.42 22.23
CA PHE A 247 8.75 4.00 22.08
C PHE A 247 7.50 3.65 22.86
N ILE A 248 6.61 2.88 22.23
CA ILE A 248 5.26 2.58 22.73
C ILE A 248 5.19 1.14 23.23
N ASN A 249 4.65 0.96 24.44
CA ASN A 249 4.14 -0.32 24.92
C ASN A 249 2.80 -0.58 24.22
N ARG A 250 2.84 -1.41 23.17
CA ARG A 250 1.67 -1.66 22.32
C ARG A 250 0.56 -2.42 23.04
N GLU A 251 0.91 -3.30 23.98
CA GLU A 251 -0.08 -4.08 24.76
C GLU A 251 -0.94 -3.14 25.62
N VAL A 252 -0.28 -2.26 26.37
CA VAL A 252 -0.97 -1.29 27.22
C VAL A 252 -1.81 -0.33 26.35
N LEU A 253 -1.22 0.19 25.27
CA LEU A 253 -1.96 1.11 24.39
C LEU A 253 -3.16 0.41 23.73
N TYR A 254 -3.03 -0.84 23.29
CA TYR A 254 -4.12 -1.61 22.71
C TYR A 254 -5.31 -1.73 23.67
N GLU A 255 -5.04 -2.09 24.92
CA GLU A 255 -6.10 -2.18 25.94
C GLU A 255 -6.76 -0.83 26.18
N MET A 256 -5.99 0.25 26.22
CA MET A 256 -6.54 1.61 26.37
C MET A 256 -7.39 2.05 25.17
N LEU A 257 -6.93 1.80 23.96
CA LEU A 257 -7.69 2.13 22.75
C LEU A 257 -9.04 1.42 22.74
N LYS A 258 -9.05 0.16 23.15
CA LYS A 258 -10.24 -0.68 23.18
C LYS A 258 -11.20 -0.31 24.33
N SER A 259 -10.68 -0.22 25.57
CA SER A 259 -11.51 -0.06 26.77
C SER A 259 -11.84 1.39 27.11
N LYS A 260 -10.88 2.30 26.99
CA LYS A 260 -11.04 3.72 27.37
C LYS A 260 -11.58 4.57 26.22
N TYR A 261 -11.06 4.33 24.99
CA TYR A 261 -11.40 5.14 23.82
C TYR A 261 -12.44 4.49 22.90
N ASN A 262 -12.84 3.24 23.16
CA ASN A 262 -13.80 2.48 22.35
C ASN A 262 -13.44 2.42 20.85
N ILE A 263 -12.15 2.45 20.54
CA ILE A 263 -11.67 2.38 19.16
C ILE A 263 -11.59 0.91 18.74
N GLN A 264 -12.17 0.61 17.59
CA GLN A 264 -12.06 -0.72 16.99
C GLN A 264 -10.59 -1.00 16.66
N SER A 265 -9.99 -1.95 17.36
CA SER A 265 -8.55 -2.26 17.22
C SER A 265 -8.30 -3.76 17.34
N ILE A 266 -7.24 -4.19 16.65
CA ILE A 266 -6.73 -5.57 16.66
C ILE A 266 -5.22 -5.49 16.88
N TYR A 267 -4.71 -6.33 17.77
CA TYR A 267 -3.27 -6.47 17.98
C TYR A 267 -2.90 -7.94 18.09
N ASP A 268 -2.20 -8.43 17.10
CA ASP A 268 -1.62 -9.78 17.07
C ASP A 268 -0.16 -9.65 16.61
N PRO A 269 0.77 -9.61 17.55
CA PRO A 269 2.19 -9.42 17.20
C PRO A 269 2.79 -10.54 16.37
N CYS A 270 2.17 -11.71 16.33
CA CYS A 270 2.64 -12.84 15.51
C CYS A 270 2.33 -12.63 14.02
N SER A 271 1.22 -11.99 13.71
CA SER A 271 0.80 -11.73 12.33
C SER A 271 1.22 -10.36 11.82
N TYR A 272 1.21 -9.34 12.69
CA TYR A 272 1.53 -7.96 12.27
C TYR A 272 2.11 -7.15 13.44
N PRO A 273 3.22 -6.43 13.23
CA PRO A 273 3.92 -5.73 14.32
C PRO A 273 3.23 -4.47 14.84
N GLY A 274 2.21 -3.96 14.16
CA GLY A 274 1.48 -2.75 14.58
C GLY A 274 0.12 -3.06 15.19
N ILE A 275 -0.36 -2.17 16.07
CA ILE A 275 -1.78 -2.18 16.47
C ILE A 275 -2.56 -1.65 15.26
N GLN A 276 -3.49 -2.46 14.74
CA GLN A 276 -4.33 -2.09 13.60
C GLN A 276 -5.66 -1.56 14.12
N CYS A 277 -6.04 -0.36 13.66
CA CYS A 277 -7.22 0.33 14.18
C CYS A 277 -8.07 0.90 13.05
N LYS A 278 -9.36 1.06 13.34
CA LYS A 278 -10.32 1.74 12.47
C LYS A 278 -10.82 3.02 13.16
N PHE A 279 -10.80 4.10 12.42
CA PHE A 279 -11.36 5.38 12.81
C PHE A 279 -12.63 5.63 12.01
N TYR A 280 -13.75 5.76 12.67
CA TYR A 280 -15.04 6.08 12.07
C TYR A 280 -15.21 7.61 12.13
N TYR A 281 -14.85 8.28 11.04
CA TYR A 281 -15.00 9.74 10.92
C TYR A 281 -16.44 10.06 10.55
N ASN A 282 -17.15 10.76 11.43
CA ASN A 282 -18.54 11.14 11.23
C ASN A 282 -18.61 12.60 10.77
N HIS A 283 -19.02 12.81 9.52
CA HIS A 283 -19.10 14.16 8.93
C HIS A 283 -20.15 15.06 9.60
N ASP A 284 -21.09 14.46 10.33
CA ASP A 284 -22.15 15.18 11.04
C ASP A 284 -21.68 15.72 12.41
N LEU A 285 -20.51 15.29 12.89
CA LEU A 285 -19.98 15.69 14.19
C LEU A 285 -18.79 16.63 14.05
N GLU A 286 -18.80 17.69 14.82
CA GLU A 286 -17.68 18.63 14.89
C GLU A 286 -16.50 18.02 15.66
N ILE A 287 -16.80 17.39 16.80
CA ILE A 287 -15.79 16.71 17.62
C ILE A 287 -15.82 15.20 17.35
N GLN A 288 -14.70 14.67 16.90
CA GLN A 288 -14.58 13.28 16.51
C GLN A 288 -14.15 12.41 17.69
N ASN A 289 -14.76 11.23 17.84
CA ASN A 289 -14.35 10.24 18.83
C ASN A 289 -13.74 8.99 18.20
N GLY A 290 -13.87 8.80 16.88
CA GLY A 290 -13.33 7.67 16.15
C GLY A 290 -14.08 6.35 16.35
N CYS A 291 -15.14 6.34 17.16
CA CYS A 291 -15.87 5.15 17.54
C CYS A 291 -16.82 4.66 16.46
N GLN A 292 -17.04 3.36 16.41
CA GLN A 292 -18.10 2.78 15.58
C GLN A 292 -19.47 3.22 16.07
N ILE A 293 -20.34 3.60 15.14
CA ILE A 293 -21.72 3.98 15.49
C ILE A 293 -22.51 2.75 15.89
N SER A 294 -23.27 2.87 16.98
CA SER A 294 -24.17 1.81 17.44
C SER A 294 -25.25 1.51 16.41
N GLU A 295 -25.73 0.29 16.39
CA GLU A 295 -26.79 -0.16 15.47
C GLU A 295 -28.05 0.73 15.57
N GLU A 296 -28.37 1.21 16.77
CA GLU A 296 -29.52 2.08 17.03
C GLU A 296 -29.43 3.44 16.34
N ASN A 297 -28.19 3.94 16.15
CA ASN A 297 -27.93 5.26 15.59
C ASN A 297 -27.50 5.21 14.11
N LYS A 298 -27.42 4.04 13.51
CA LYS A 298 -27.00 3.89 12.10
C LYS A 298 -27.89 4.69 11.12
N ASN A 299 -29.17 4.78 11.41
CA ASN A 299 -30.13 5.50 10.57
C ASN A 299 -30.03 7.01 10.69
N LYS A 300 -29.40 7.52 11.75
CA LYS A 300 -29.25 8.96 12.01
C LYS A 300 -27.96 9.53 11.41
N HIS A 301 -26.96 8.69 11.22
CA HIS A 301 -25.63 9.11 10.73
C HIS A 301 -25.27 8.29 9.49
N ILE A 302 -25.55 8.84 8.33
CA ILE A 302 -25.34 8.16 7.04
C ILE A 302 -23.97 8.47 6.46
N ASN A 303 -23.39 9.63 6.81
CA ASN A 303 -22.15 10.10 6.19
C ASN A 303 -20.94 9.82 7.09
N ILE A 304 -20.37 8.62 6.92
CA ILE A 304 -19.21 8.15 7.69
C ILE A 304 -18.08 7.73 6.75
N SER A 305 -16.90 8.26 6.99
CA SER A 305 -15.68 7.82 6.32
C SER A 305 -14.90 6.89 7.25
N LEU A 306 -14.53 5.72 6.73
CA LEU A 306 -13.73 4.74 7.48
C LEU A 306 -12.26 4.90 7.09
N VAL A 307 -11.43 5.24 8.07
CA VAL A 307 -9.98 5.45 7.88
C VAL A 307 -9.23 4.50 8.81
N SER A 308 -8.23 3.80 8.28
CA SER A 308 -7.40 2.89 9.06
C SER A 308 -6.19 3.63 9.62
N PHE A 309 -5.75 3.24 10.82
CA PHE A 309 -4.45 3.68 11.31
C PHE A 309 -3.73 2.54 12.02
N MET A 310 -2.41 2.59 12.02
CA MET A 310 -1.57 1.57 12.65
C MET A 310 -0.52 2.24 13.52
N ILE A 311 -0.33 1.70 14.72
CA ILE A 311 0.63 2.25 15.69
C ILE A 311 1.71 1.20 15.96
N PHE A 312 2.97 1.60 15.79
CA PHE A 312 4.13 0.72 15.92
C PHE A 312 4.92 1.01 17.20
N ARG A 313 5.68 0.02 17.65
CA ARG A 313 6.53 0.13 18.86
C ARG A 313 7.47 1.33 18.79
N THR A 314 8.00 1.66 17.62
CA THR A 314 8.93 2.77 17.40
C THR A 314 8.31 4.17 17.54
N GLY A 315 7.01 4.26 17.84
CA GLY A 315 6.28 5.52 17.84
C GLY A 315 5.79 5.99 16.47
N SER A 316 6.09 5.22 15.42
CA SER A 316 5.55 5.49 14.09
C SER A 316 4.06 5.20 14.06
N VAL A 317 3.30 6.10 13.42
CA VAL A 317 1.85 5.96 13.20
C VAL A 317 1.58 6.14 11.71
N LEU A 318 0.91 5.16 11.10
CA LEU A 318 0.41 5.27 9.73
C LEU A 318 -1.07 5.61 9.78
N ILE A 319 -1.53 6.53 8.91
CA ILE A 319 -2.96 6.80 8.70
C ILE A 319 -3.23 6.61 7.21
N VAL A 320 -4.15 5.70 6.90
CA VAL A 320 -4.41 5.28 5.52
C VAL A 320 -5.91 5.14 5.30
N GLY A 321 -6.42 5.76 4.27
CA GLY A 321 -7.83 5.60 3.94
C GLY A 321 -8.32 6.53 2.85
N LYS A 322 -9.58 6.33 2.50
CA LYS A 322 -10.30 7.21 1.59
C LYS A 322 -10.77 8.43 2.37
N CYS A 323 -10.02 9.50 2.28
CA CYS A 323 -10.34 10.76 2.97
C CYS A 323 -9.64 11.92 2.27
N ASP A 324 -10.12 13.11 2.50
CA ASP A 324 -9.42 14.33 2.11
C ASP A 324 -8.38 14.75 3.17
N GLU A 325 -7.60 15.76 2.87
CA GLU A 325 -6.54 16.21 3.77
C GLU A 325 -7.09 16.86 5.05
N SER A 326 -8.28 17.45 5.01
CA SER A 326 -8.90 18.03 6.21
C SER A 326 -9.28 16.96 7.22
N ILE A 327 -9.86 15.87 6.75
CA ILE A 327 -10.19 14.69 7.56
C ILE A 327 -8.91 14.08 8.14
N LEU A 328 -7.89 13.91 7.28
CA LEU A 328 -6.59 13.37 7.69
C LEU A 328 -5.99 14.18 8.85
N LEU A 329 -6.02 15.51 8.76
CA LEU A 329 -5.48 16.41 9.80
C LEU A 329 -6.25 16.27 11.11
N LYS A 330 -7.58 16.16 11.07
CA LYS A 330 -8.39 15.95 12.26
C LYS A 330 -8.08 14.60 12.94
N ILE A 331 -7.89 13.55 12.16
CA ILE A 331 -7.50 12.24 12.68
C ILE A 331 -6.09 12.30 13.29
N TYR A 332 -5.17 12.97 12.60
CA TYR A 332 -3.81 13.18 13.11
C TYR A 332 -3.83 13.89 14.47
N ASP A 333 -4.57 15.00 14.59
CA ASP A 333 -4.67 15.75 15.86
C ASP A 333 -5.29 14.89 16.97
N PHE A 334 -6.32 14.13 16.65
CA PHE A 334 -6.95 13.21 17.58
C PHE A 334 -5.94 12.17 18.12
N LEU A 335 -5.21 11.50 17.22
CA LEU A 335 -4.24 10.47 17.60
C LEU A 335 -3.06 11.06 18.38
N LYS A 336 -2.57 12.21 17.93
CA LYS A 336 -1.49 12.95 18.60
C LYS A 336 -1.88 13.26 20.05
N ASN A 337 -3.12 13.70 20.27
CA ASN A 337 -3.61 14.04 21.60
C ASN A 337 -3.73 12.80 22.50
N ILE A 338 -4.25 11.69 21.97
CA ILE A 338 -4.29 10.42 22.73
C ILE A 338 -2.87 10.01 23.15
N LEU A 339 -1.94 9.96 22.20
CA LEU A 339 -0.58 9.51 22.48
C LEU A 339 0.14 10.43 23.49
N LYS A 340 -0.13 11.73 23.41
CA LYS A 340 0.39 12.71 24.37
C LYS A 340 -0.20 12.52 25.77
N ASN A 341 -1.53 12.39 25.87
CA ASN A 341 -2.23 12.26 27.14
C ASN A 341 -1.88 10.97 27.88
N GLU A 342 -1.70 9.88 27.12
CA GLU A 342 -1.39 8.56 27.70
C GLU A 342 0.11 8.30 27.81
N PHE A 343 0.95 9.24 27.46
CA PHE A 343 2.42 9.09 27.40
C PHE A 343 3.01 8.35 28.60
N ARG A 344 2.65 8.77 29.82
CA ARG A 344 3.20 8.19 31.06
C ARG A 344 2.86 6.70 31.21
N HIS A 345 1.72 6.28 30.68
CA HIS A 345 1.23 4.89 30.79
C HIS A 345 1.81 4.00 29.69
N ILE A 346 1.98 4.55 28.48
CA ILE A 346 2.34 3.78 27.29
C ILE A 346 3.80 3.90 26.89
N CYS A 347 4.55 4.83 27.48
CA CYS A 347 5.95 5.02 27.14
C CYS A 347 6.77 3.80 27.59
N GLN A 348 7.51 3.20 26.66
CA GLN A 348 8.43 2.11 26.95
C GLN A 348 9.80 2.68 27.27
N ILE A 349 10.17 2.67 28.54
CA ILE A 349 11.50 3.10 28.98
C ILE A 349 12.47 1.98 28.68
N ASN A 350 13.35 2.18 27.72
CA ASN A 350 14.45 1.25 27.49
C ASN A 350 15.44 1.40 28.69
N SER A 351 15.60 0.32 29.42
CA SER A 351 16.46 0.27 30.62
C SER A 351 17.96 0.41 30.33
N LYS A 352 18.35 0.64 29.06
CA LYS A 352 19.73 0.98 28.70
C LYS A 352 19.79 2.45 28.33
N PRO A 353 20.53 3.29 29.06
CA PRO A 353 20.80 4.63 28.57
C PRO A 353 21.58 4.50 27.25
N LEU A 354 20.93 4.88 26.15
CA LEU A 354 21.67 5.08 24.91
C LEU A 354 22.57 6.28 25.13
N ASP A 355 23.85 6.05 25.23
CA ASP A 355 24.82 7.12 25.11
C ASP A 355 24.51 7.94 23.85
N ASN A 356 24.28 9.23 24.03
CA ASN A 356 24.03 10.16 22.94
C ASN A 356 25.06 10.07 21.81
N ALA A 357 26.27 9.59 22.14
CA ALA A 357 27.34 9.31 21.18
C ALA A 357 27.02 8.14 20.24
N GLN A 358 26.21 7.14 20.68
CA GLN A 358 25.84 6.00 19.82
C GLN A 358 24.68 6.34 18.87
N LEU A 359 23.80 7.26 19.25
CA LEU A 359 22.74 7.76 18.37
C LEU A 359 23.33 8.56 17.20
N LEU A 360 24.33 9.38 17.46
CA LEU A 360 25.02 10.16 16.43
C LEU A 360 25.87 9.28 15.49
N LEU A 361 26.29 8.10 15.94
CA LEU A 361 27.06 7.15 15.12
C LEU A 361 26.16 6.25 14.26
N LYS A 362 24.92 5.97 14.68
CA LYS A 362 23.98 5.16 13.89
C LYS A 362 23.46 5.91 12.66
N ASP A 363 23.36 7.23 12.71
CA ASP A 363 22.94 8.03 11.55
C ASP A 363 23.98 8.06 10.41
N LYS A 364 25.22 7.64 10.65
CA LYS A 364 26.31 7.75 9.66
C LYS A 364 26.56 6.48 8.84
N LYS A 365 25.89 5.36 9.13
CA LYS A 365 26.11 4.11 8.38
C LYS A 365 24.83 3.63 7.69
N LYS A 366 24.33 4.40 6.75
CA LYS A 366 23.48 3.81 5.70
C LYS A 366 24.39 2.89 4.87
N LYS A 367 24.30 1.59 5.09
CA LYS A 367 24.92 0.61 4.19
C LYS A 367 24.26 0.74 2.81
N ILE A 368 24.93 1.44 1.92
CA ILE A 368 24.52 1.48 0.52
C ILE A 368 24.84 0.10 -0.05
N ARG A 369 23.83 -0.73 -0.21
CA ARG A 369 23.95 -1.98 -0.93
C ARG A 369 23.97 -1.67 -2.43
N ARG A 370 25.12 -1.77 -3.03
CA ARG A 370 25.27 -1.63 -4.48
C ARG A 370 25.07 -2.99 -5.12
N LYS A 371 24.13 -3.08 -6.06
CA LYS A 371 23.95 -4.23 -6.93
C LYS A 371 24.31 -3.78 -8.36
N THR A 372 25.32 -4.37 -8.92
CA THR A 372 25.71 -4.12 -10.32
C THR A 372 24.91 -5.05 -11.22
N ILE A 373 24.21 -4.50 -12.18
CA ILE A 373 23.44 -5.25 -13.15
C ILE A 373 24.01 -4.92 -14.53
N THR A 374 24.46 -5.94 -15.22
CA THR A 374 24.95 -5.81 -16.61
C THR A 374 23.77 -6.09 -17.54
N VAL A 375 23.39 -5.09 -18.32
CA VAL A 375 22.40 -5.22 -19.38
C VAL A 375 23.17 -5.29 -20.69
N ASN A 376 23.17 -6.43 -21.33
CA ASN A 376 23.75 -6.56 -22.65
C ASN A 376 22.80 -5.95 -23.69
N ILE A 377 23.25 -4.94 -24.38
CA ILE A 377 22.55 -4.29 -25.47
C ILE A 377 23.11 -4.91 -26.73
N ASN A 378 22.37 -5.85 -27.33
CA ASN A 378 22.67 -6.37 -28.67
C ASN A 378 21.98 -5.53 -29.73
#